data_5090dc399ad72eeecb97a285e2c6879f
#
_entry.id   5090dc399ad72eeecb97a285e2c6879f
#
_cell.length_a   1.000
_cell.length_b   1.000
_cell.length_c   1.000
_cell.angle_alpha   90.00
_cell.angle_beta   90.00
_cell.angle_gamma   90.00
#
_symmetry.space_group_name_H-M   'P 1'
#
loop_
_entity.id
_entity.type
_entity.pdbx_description
1 polymer ?
#
loop_
_entity_poly.entity_id
_entity_poly.type
_entity_poly.pdbx_seq_one_letter_code
_entity_poly.pdbx_strand_id
1 'polypeptide(L)'
;MSNCIHLIVKSKTEPVNIIFGRFKSYTAKEILHVIEEGVYEKRKDWMLLVFRYHAKYKTNYDEFHFWDSDNQLIPLETLEAIHEKIAFIHNIPVEAGLVSQASHWVFSSAHNQPTLIMDAL
;
A
#
# COMPACT_ATOMS: atom_id res chain seq x y z
N MET A 1 6.71 -1.26 -4.43
CA MET A 1 6.28 -1.11 -5.84
C MET A 1 5.69 0.27 -6.04
N SER A 2 5.71 0.80 -7.24
CA SER A 2 5.22 2.16 -7.51
C SER A 2 3.70 2.34 -7.36
N ASN A 3 2.94 1.24 -7.38
CA ASN A 3 1.47 1.24 -7.35
C ASN A 3 0.84 0.20 -6.40
N CYS A 4 1.65 -0.49 -5.60
CA CYS A 4 1.17 -1.50 -4.65
C CYS A 4 1.86 -1.36 -3.31
N ILE A 5 1.12 -1.65 -2.24
CA ILE A 5 1.65 -1.78 -0.88
C ILE A 5 1.45 -3.23 -0.44
N HIS A 6 2.50 -3.86 0.07
CA HIS A 6 2.47 -5.18 0.69
C HIS A 6 2.76 -5.02 2.17
N LEU A 7 1.89 -5.55 3.01
CA LEU A 7 2.00 -5.43 4.46
C LEU A 7 1.79 -6.78 5.12
N ILE A 8 2.58 -7.07 6.15
CA ILE A 8 2.28 -8.13 7.12
C ILE A 8 1.83 -7.43 8.39
N VAL A 9 0.63 -7.72 8.85
CA VAL A 9 0.02 -7.04 9.98
C VAL A 9 -0.55 -8.04 10.98
N LYS A 10 -0.50 -7.67 12.25
CA LYS A 10 -1.12 -8.41 13.34
C LYS A 10 -2.01 -7.44 14.14
N SER A 11 -3.21 -7.86 14.45
CA SER A 11 -4.11 -7.11 15.32
C SER A 11 -4.45 -7.91 16.57
N LYS A 12 -4.51 -7.23 17.71
CA LYS A 12 -4.88 -7.81 19.01
C LYS A 12 -6.35 -7.55 19.37
N THR A 13 -6.94 -6.51 18.81
CA THR A 13 -8.23 -5.98 19.31
C THR A 13 -9.31 -5.95 18.26
N GLU A 14 -9.00 -5.67 17.02
CA GLU A 14 -9.98 -5.50 15.95
C GLU A 14 -9.66 -6.39 14.74
N PRO A 15 -10.68 -6.81 13.99
CA PRO A 15 -10.47 -7.53 12.74
C PRO A 15 -9.63 -6.72 11.74
N VAL A 16 -8.66 -7.38 11.10
CA VAL A 16 -7.71 -6.73 10.17
C VAL A 16 -8.42 -6.02 9.01
N ASN A 17 -9.53 -6.56 8.51
CA ASN A 17 -10.34 -5.94 7.45
C ASN A 17 -10.90 -4.56 7.87
N ILE A 18 -11.29 -4.39 9.13
CA ILE A 18 -11.78 -3.10 9.66
C ILE A 18 -10.65 -2.08 9.71
N ILE A 19 -9.49 -2.50 10.23
CA ILE A 19 -8.29 -1.65 10.27
C ILE A 19 -7.88 -1.23 8.86
N PHE A 20 -7.88 -2.17 7.91
CA PHE A 20 -7.55 -1.90 6.52
C PHE A 20 -8.57 -0.96 5.84
N GLY A 21 -9.84 -1.11 6.12
CA GLY A 21 -10.87 -0.21 5.60
C GLY A 21 -10.61 1.25 6.04
N ARG A 22 -10.31 1.45 7.32
CA ARG A 22 -9.96 2.79 7.85
C ARG A 22 -8.65 3.32 7.27
N PHE A 23 -7.63 2.49 7.18
CA PHE A 23 -6.36 2.84 6.56
C PHE A 23 -6.54 3.31 5.11
N LYS A 24 -7.26 2.54 4.30
CA LYS A 24 -7.55 2.91 2.90
C LYS A 24 -8.32 4.22 2.80
N SER A 25 -9.35 4.40 3.61
CA SER A 25 -10.17 5.62 3.60
C SER A 25 -9.36 6.85 3.99
N TYR A 26 -8.55 6.74 5.04
CA TYR A 26 -7.70 7.84 5.51
C TYR A 26 -6.63 8.19 4.48
N THR A 27 -5.85 7.21 4.04
CA THR A 27 -4.75 7.45 3.10
C THR A 27 -5.23 7.93 1.74
N ALA A 28 -6.39 7.45 1.26
CA ALA A 28 -6.98 7.96 0.03
C ALA A 28 -7.29 9.46 0.12
N LYS A 29 -7.91 9.91 1.23
CA LYS A 29 -8.21 11.33 1.45
C LYS A 29 -6.95 12.19 1.50
N GLU A 30 -5.96 11.77 2.29
CA GLU A 30 -4.70 12.51 2.44
C GLU A 30 -3.93 12.60 1.11
N ILE A 31 -3.81 11.48 0.38
CA ILE A 31 -3.09 11.46 -0.90
C ILE A 31 -3.82 12.31 -1.97
N LEU A 32 -5.16 12.20 -2.03
CA LEU A 32 -5.94 13.01 -2.97
C LEU A 32 -5.80 14.49 -2.66
N HIS A 33 -5.85 14.88 -1.39
CA HIS A 33 -5.62 16.25 -0.95
C HIS A 33 -4.24 16.77 -1.36
N VAL A 34 -3.19 15.98 -1.13
CA VAL A 34 -1.83 16.33 -1.58
C VAL A 34 -1.74 16.47 -3.11
N ILE A 35 -2.45 15.63 -3.87
CA ILE A 35 -2.51 15.73 -5.33
C ILE A 35 -3.26 17.01 -5.75
N GLU A 36 -4.40 17.31 -5.11
CA GLU A 36 -5.23 18.47 -5.42
C GLU A 36 -4.53 19.81 -5.12
N GLU A 37 -3.79 19.89 -4.04
CA GLU A 37 -3.05 21.08 -3.65
C GLU A 37 -1.63 21.14 -4.22
N GLY A 38 -1.12 20.02 -4.72
CA GLY A 38 0.25 19.90 -5.25
C GLY A 38 0.47 20.78 -6.49
N VAL A 39 1.36 21.77 -6.36
CA VAL A 39 1.73 22.69 -7.46
C VAL A 39 2.69 22.01 -8.45
N TYR A 40 3.39 20.96 -8.01
CA TYR A 40 4.48 20.34 -8.78
C TYR A 40 4.07 19.08 -9.56
N GLU A 41 2.90 18.49 -9.28
CA GLU A 41 2.45 17.28 -10.00
C GLU A 41 1.80 17.68 -11.33
N LYS A 42 2.57 17.54 -12.40
CA LYS A 42 2.11 17.91 -13.77
C LYS A 42 0.98 17.01 -14.30
N ARG A 43 0.78 15.83 -13.71
CA ARG A 43 -0.27 14.88 -14.12
C ARG A 43 -1.52 14.98 -13.25
N LYS A 44 -1.60 15.98 -12.38
CA LYS A 44 -2.68 16.19 -11.41
C LYS A 44 -4.06 16.01 -12.04
N ASP A 45 -4.36 16.78 -13.08
CA ASP A 45 -5.69 16.77 -13.71
C ASP A 45 -6.02 15.39 -14.30
N TRP A 46 -5.04 14.74 -14.91
CA TRP A 46 -5.22 13.39 -15.44
C TRP A 46 -5.43 12.36 -14.31
N MET A 47 -4.67 12.43 -13.24
CA MET A 47 -4.80 11.52 -12.10
C MET A 47 -6.18 11.65 -11.45
N LEU A 48 -6.63 12.87 -11.17
CA LEU A 48 -7.94 13.13 -10.58
C LEU A 48 -9.07 12.67 -11.52
N LEU A 49 -8.93 12.89 -12.83
CA LEU A 49 -9.88 12.40 -13.81
C LEU A 49 -10.02 10.87 -13.78
N VAL A 50 -8.90 10.15 -13.70
CA VAL A 50 -8.88 8.67 -13.62
C VAL A 50 -9.58 8.20 -12.35
N PHE A 51 -9.29 8.79 -11.19
CA PHE A 51 -9.92 8.41 -9.93
C PHE A 51 -11.43 8.68 -9.91
N ARG A 52 -11.87 9.82 -10.46
CA ARG A 52 -13.31 10.14 -10.63
C ARG A 52 -14.00 9.18 -11.61
N TYR A 53 -13.36 8.85 -12.70
CA TYR A 53 -13.90 7.90 -13.67
C TYR A 53 -14.15 6.54 -13.03
N HIS A 54 -13.20 6.01 -12.28
CA HIS A 54 -13.36 4.73 -11.59
C HIS A 54 -14.41 4.78 -10.47
N ALA A 55 -14.56 5.89 -9.76
CA ALA A 55 -15.60 6.07 -8.75
C ALA A 55 -17.00 5.98 -9.33
N LYS A 56 -17.23 6.56 -10.52
CA LYS A 56 -18.54 6.60 -11.19
C LYS A 56 -19.12 5.21 -11.49
N TYR A 57 -18.28 4.20 -11.67
CA TYR A 57 -18.69 2.84 -12.00
C TYR A 57 -18.80 1.90 -10.80
N LYS A 58 -18.50 2.41 -9.59
CA LYS A 58 -18.56 1.64 -8.34
C LYS A 58 -19.49 2.36 -7.36
N THR A 59 -20.62 1.74 -7.05
CA THR A 59 -21.75 2.31 -6.28
C THR A 59 -21.45 2.72 -4.84
N ASN A 60 -20.28 2.41 -4.31
CA ASN A 60 -19.90 2.63 -2.91
C ASN A 60 -18.83 3.71 -2.71
N TYR A 61 -18.54 4.51 -3.74
CA TYR A 61 -17.52 5.57 -3.66
C TYR A 61 -18.16 6.91 -4.01
N ASP A 62 -17.89 7.93 -3.20
CA ASP A 62 -18.48 9.25 -3.33
C ASP A 62 -17.96 9.97 -4.58
N GLU A 63 -16.72 10.47 -4.55
CA GLU A 63 -16.16 11.29 -5.63
C GLU A 63 -14.95 10.64 -6.30
N PHE A 64 -14.11 9.91 -5.54
CA PHE A 64 -12.88 9.31 -6.03
C PHE A 64 -12.74 7.85 -5.61
N HIS A 65 -12.21 7.02 -6.51
CA HIS A 65 -11.80 5.65 -6.23
C HIS A 65 -10.27 5.54 -6.34
N PHE A 66 -9.58 5.62 -5.21
CA PHE A 66 -8.11 5.62 -5.14
C PHE A 66 -7.53 4.20 -4.98
N TRP A 67 -8.02 3.45 -3.99
CA TRP A 67 -7.56 2.09 -3.76
C TRP A 67 -8.41 1.06 -4.51
N ASP A 68 -7.74 0.08 -5.11
CA ASP A 68 -8.47 -1.07 -5.66
C ASP A 68 -9.21 -1.84 -4.55
N SER A 69 -10.35 -2.45 -4.91
CA SER A 69 -11.15 -3.24 -4.00
C SER A 69 -10.60 -4.64 -3.76
N ASP A 70 -9.79 -5.16 -4.67
CA ASP A 70 -9.22 -6.50 -4.58
C ASP A 70 -8.05 -6.55 -3.59
N ASN A 71 -8.41 -6.71 -2.30
CA ASN A 71 -7.42 -6.99 -1.27
C ASN A 71 -7.28 -8.50 -1.11
N GLN A 72 -6.10 -9.00 -1.31
CA GLN A 72 -5.78 -10.37 -0.93
C GLN A 72 -5.32 -10.39 0.54
N LEU A 73 -6.22 -10.79 1.44
CA LEU A 73 -5.89 -11.09 2.83
C LEU A 73 -5.50 -12.57 2.90
N ILE A 74 -4.24 -12.84 3.17
CA ILE A 74 -3.71 -14.19 3.30
C ILE A 74 -3.37 -14.41 4.78
N PRO A 75 -4.05 -15.35 5.48
CA PRO A 75 -3.71 -15.67 6.85
C PRO A 75 -2.33 -16.36 6.89
N LEU A 76 -1.49 -15.94 7.85
CA LEU A 76 -0.18 -16.53 8.11
C LEU A 76 -0.20 -17.15 9.50
N GLU A 77 -0.25 -18.46 9.57
CA GLU A 77 -0.47 -19.20 10.83
C GLU A 77 0.82 -19.67 11.50
N THR A 78 1.91 -19.75 10.75
CA THR A 78 3.20 -20.23 11.25
C THR A 78 4.30 -19.18 11.08
N LEU A 79 5.31 -19.21 11.95
CA LEU A 79 6.49 -18.36 11.83
C LEU A 79 7.24 -18.60 10.51
N GLU A 80 7.28 -19.84 10.06
CA GLU A 80 7.90 -20.19 8.78
C GLU A 80 7.18 -19.50 7.61
N ALA A 81 5.85 -19.57 7.54
CA ALA A 81 5.06 -18.87 6.53
C ALA A 81 5.24 -17.34 6.59
N ILE A 82 5.41 -16.78 7.79
CA ILE A 82 5.69 -15.36 7.97
C ILE A 82 7.06 -15.00 7.38
N HIS A 83 8.11 -15.76 7.70
CA HIS A 83 9.46 -15.52 7.18
C HIS A 83 9.53 -15.66 5.66
N GLU A 84 8.91 -16.68 5.10
CA GLU A 84 8.81 -16.85 3.65
C GLU A 84 8.11 -15.68 2.97
N LYS A 85 7.01 -15.20 3.56
CA LYS A 85 6.25 -14.07 3.02
C LYS A 85 7.02 -12.75 3.13
N ILE A 86 7.79 -12.54 4.21
CA ILE A 86 8.69 -11.40 4.35
C ILE A 86 9.75 -11.43 3.24
N ALA A 87 10.44 -12.56 3.07
CA ALA A 87 11.44 -12.71 2.03
C ALA A 87 10.86 -12.46 0.63
N PHE A 88 9.67 -12.99 0.36
CA PHE A 88 8.96 -12.75 -0.89
C PHE A 88 8.70 -11.25 -1.11
N ILE A 89 8.11 -10.55 -0.11
CA ILE A 89 7.80 -9.10 -0.22
C ILE A 89 9.07 -8.29 -0.44
N HIS A 90 10.14 -8.60 0.29
CA HIS A 90 11.43 -7.93 0.14
C HIS A 90 12.04 -8.10 -1.26
N ASN A 91 11.78 -9.23 -1.90
CA ASN A 91 12.32 -9.53 -3.23
C ASN A 91 11.51 -8.91 -4.39
N ILE A 92 10.27 -8.50 -4.17
CA ILE A 92 9.41 -7.93 -5.22
C ILE A 92 10.09 -6.78 -6.01
N PRO A 93 10.71 -5.76 -5.38
CA PRO A 93 11.35 -4.68 -6.13
C PRO A 93 12.60 -5.14 -6.90
N VAL A 94 13.25 -6.22 -6.48
CA VAL A 94 14.38 -6.83 -7.21
C VAL A 94 13.87 -7.54 -8.46
N GLU A 95 12.85 -8.38 -8.34
CA GLU A 95 12.22 -9.07 -9.46
C GLU A 95 11.61 -8.10 -10.48
N ALA A 96 11.09 -6.97 -10.00
CA ALA A 96 10.58 -5.90 -10.86
C ALA A 96 11.70 -5.07 -11.54
N GLY A 97 12.98 -5.36 -11.27
CA GLY A 97 14.12 -4.64 -11.84
C GLY A 97 14.30 -3.21 -11.36
N LEU A 98 13.65 -2.84 -10.25
CA LEU A 98 13.73 -1.48 -9.69
C LEU A 98 15.00 -1.25 -8.89
N VAL A 99 15.52 -2.29 -8.27
CA VAL A 99 16.77 -2.30 -7.50
C VAL A 99 17.52 -3.61 -7.71
N SER A 100 18.81 -3.62 -7.45
CA SER A 100 19.65 -4.83 -7.57
C SER A 100 19.64 -5.71 -6.31
N GLN A 101 19.27 -5.14 -5.16
CA GLN A 101 19.17 -5.83 -3.88
C GLN A 101 17.97 -5.29 -3.08
N ALA A 102 17.33 -6.16 -2.28
CA ALA A 102 16.16 -5.79 -1.48
C ALA A 102 16.43 -4.61 -0.52
N SER A 103 17.62 -4.54 0.07
CA SER A 103 18.05 -3.47 0.96
C SER A 103 18.20 -2.10 0.30
N HIS A 104 18.24 -2.04 -1.02
CA HIS A 104 18.30 -0.79 -1.77
C HIS A 104 16.94 -0.11 -1.97
N TRP A 105 15.83 -0.83 -1.70
CA TRP A 105 14.50 -0.25 -1.79
C TRP A 105 14.14 0.50 -0.51
N VAL A 106 14.24 1.84 -0.56
CA VAL A 106 14.07 2.71 0.63
C VAL A 106 12.69 2.62 1.29
N PHE A 107 11.65 2.21 0.55
CA PHE A 107 10.30 2.03 1.06
C PHE A 107 10.02 0.58 1.48
N SER A 108 11.02 -0.09 2.04
CA SER A 108 10.91 -1.48 2.50
C SER A 108 11.50 -1.64 3.89
N SER A 109 10.95 -2.57 4.68
CA SER A 109 11.54 -3.03 5.93
C SER A 109 12.88 -3.77 5.74
N ALA A 110 13.23 -4.15 4.51
CA ALA A 110 14.56 -4.66 4.17
C ALA A 110 15.65 -3.59 4.14
N HIS A 111 15.27 -2.30 4.09
CA HIS A 111 16.23 -1.21 4.04
C HIS A 111 16.96 -1.05 5.37
N ASN A 112 18.26 -0.71 5.32
CA ASN A 112 19.12 -0.59 6.52
C ASN A 112 18.64 0.49 7.52
N GLN A 113 17.89 1.48 7.03
CA GLN A 113 17.26 2.52 7.83
C GLN A 113 15.78 2.64 7.43
N PRO A 114 14.92 1.72 7.87
CA PRO A 114 13.52 1.75 7.49
C PRO A 114 12.84 2.99 8.08
N THR A 115 11.97 3.61 7.29
CA THR A 115 11.20 4.79 7.70
C THR A 115 10.16 4.45 8.78
N LEU A 116 9.72 3.20 8.82
CA LEU A 116 8.74 2.70 9.79
C LEU A 116 9.42 1.79 10.81
N ILE A 117 9.04 1.92 12.07
CA ILE A 117 9.43 0.98 13.13
C ILE A 117 8.62 -0.30 12.93
N MET A 118 9.33 -1.43 12.86
CA MET A 118 8.71 -2.76 12.74
C MET A 118 8.64 -3.41 14.10
N ASP A 119 7.54 -4.13 14.36
CA ASP A 119 7.44 -5.01 15.52
C ASP A 119 8.39 -6.20 15.35
N ALA A 120 8.91 -6.70 16.47
CA ALA A 120 9.59 -7.99 16.48
C ALA A 120 8.59 -9.13 16.20
N LEU A 121 9.05 -10.15 15.49
CA LEU A 121 8.27 -11.34 15.17
C LEU A 121 8.07 -12.24 16.39
#